data_fc2b120807734d3e075ba439779571c2
#
_entry.id   fc2b120807734d3e075ba439779571c2
#
_cell.length_a   1.000
_cell.length_b   1.000
_cell.length_c   1.000
_cell.angle_alpha   90.00
_cell.angle_beta   90.00
_cell.angle_gamma   90.00
#
_symmetry.space_group_name_H-M   'P 1'
#
loop_
_entity.id
_entity.type
_entity.pdbx_description
1 polymer ?
#
loop_
_entity_poly.entity_id
_entity_poly.type
_entity_poly.pdbx_seq_one_letter_code
_entity_poly.pdbx_strand_id
1 'polypeptide(L)'
;TAFCETRGKERTFRLDRFRTLEMLDETADIPANYNPSAAFTNAWEVVGGRRTRVVIRLRGELARRMRDAQLHSSQKVLPSSSDLLDLQFSVAISEEFVGWILGLGPEALVLSPQTLATRIQTQAAAVAASYGAEGTEKGEN
;
A
#
# COMPACT_ATOMS: atom_id res chain seq x y z
N THR A 1 16.68 -1.59 6.60
CA THR A 1 17.52 -0.53 6.01
C THR A 1 18.95 -0.75 6.48
N ALA A 2 19.92 -0.54 5.63
CA ALA A 2 21.34 -0.61 5.96
C ALA A 2 22.14 0.37 5.07
N PHE A 3 23.33 0.72 5.51
CA PHE A 3 24.26 1.49 4.69
C PHE A 3 24.83 0.60 3.57
N CYS A 4 24.75 1.06 2.35
CA CYS A 4 25.27 0.35 1.19
C CYS A 4 26.64 0.96 0.80
N GLU A 5 27.72 0.30 1.12
CA GLU A 5 29.09 0.78 0.83
C GLU A 5 29.31 1.02 -0.67
N THR A 6 28.83 0.10 -1.52
CA THR A 6 28.94 0.24 -2.98
C THR A 6 28.25 1.51 -3.51
N ARG A 7 27.23 2.01 -2.86
CA ARG A 7 26.45 3.19 -3.27
C ARG A 7 26.71 4.40 -2.39
N GLY A 8 27.44 4.26 -1.27
CA GLY A 8 27.74 5.32 -0.32
C GLY A 8 26.52 5.96 0.35
N LYS A 9 25.41 5.22 0.50
CA LYS A 9 24.16 5.73 1.08
C LYS A 9 23.28 4.64 1.69
N GLU A 10 22.37 5.03 2.55
CA GLU A 10 21.35 4.13 3.09
C GLU A 10 20.43 3.57 2.00
N ARG A 11 20.10 2.30 2.12
CA ARG A 11 19.16 1.59 1.25
C ARG A 11 18.37 0.56 2.03
N THR A 12 17.15 0.29 1.57
CA THR A 12 16.33 -0.82 2.04
C THR A 12 16.65 -2.06 1.21
N PHE A 13 16.98 -3.15 1.87
CA PHE A 13 17.28 -4.44 1.26
C PHE A 13 16.20 -5.46 1.62
N ARG A 14 15.84 -6.29 0.65
CA ARG A 14 14.95 -7.43 0.88
C ARG A 14 15.76 -8.59 1.43
N LEU A 15 15.36 -9.11 2.61
CA LEU A 15 16.06 -10.20 3.29
C LEU A 15 16.06 -11.50 2.48
N ASP A 16 14.99 -11.77 1.73
CA ASP A 16 14.86 -12.94 0.85
C ASP A 16 15.83 -12.93 -0.35
N ARG A 17 16.54 -11.82 -0.58
CA ARG A 17 17.55 -11.68 -1.64
C ARG A 17 19.00 -11.77 -1.14
N PHE A 18 19.21 -11.95 0.15
CA PHE A 18 20.54 -12.18 0.69
C PHE A 18 21.04 -13.55 0.26
N ARG A 19 22.25 -13.60 -0.30
CA ARG A 19 22.93 -14.86 -0.65
C ARG A 19 23.86 -15.31 0.44
N THR A 20 24.46 -14.37 1.14
CA THR A 20 25.42 -14.62 2.21
C THR A 20 25.18 -13.58 3.30
N LEU A 21 25.29 -13.99 4.54
CA LEU A 21 25.18 -13.15 5.72
C LEU A 21 26.32 -13.53 6.66
N GLU A 22 27.14 -12.57 7.02
CA GLU A 22 28.27 -12.75 7.92
C GLU A 22 28.13 -11.77 9.09
N MET A 23 28.33 -12.28 10.30
CA MET A 23 28.36 -11.45 11.48
C MET A 23 29.81 -11.01 11.73
N LEU A 24 30.02 -9.72 11.71
CA LEU A 24 31.36 -9.16 11.97
C LEU A 24 31.51 -8.87 13.46
N ASP A 25 32.76 -8.86 13.94
CA ASP A 25 33.08 -8.46 15.33
C ASP A 25 33.08 -6.93 15.51
N GLU A 26 32.85 -6.20 14.45
CA GLU A 26 32.77 -4.74 14.47
C GLU A 26 31.39 -4.26 14.94
N THR A 27 31.38 -3.23 15.78
CA THR A 27 30.14 -2.58 16.23
C THR A 27 29.59 -1.69 15.12
N ALA A 28 28.33 -1.88 14.75
CA ALA A 28 27.66 -1.00 13.80
C ALA A 28 27.52 0.42 14.33
N ASP A 29 27.85 1.41 13.54
CA ASP A 29 27.57 2.82 13.84
C ASP A 29 26.11 3.13 13.51
N ILE A 30 25.27 3.04 14.54
CA ILE A 30 23.84 3.35 14.42
C ILE A 30 23.63 4.80 14.87
N PRO A 31 23.11 5.69 13.98
CA PRO A 31 22.82 7.07 14.35
C PRO A 31 21.93 7.16 15.59
N ALA A 32 22.26 8.05 16.53
CA ALA A 32 21.54 8.20 17.80
C ALA A 32 20.04 8.54 17.64
N ASN A 33 19.67 9.11 16.50
CA ASN A 33 18.28 9.44 16.12
C ASN A 33 17.60 8.34 15.28
N TYR A 34 18.27 7.19 15.06
CA TYR A 34 17.68 6.09 14.31
C TYR A 34 16.50 5.47 15.06
N ASN A 35 15.34 5.51 14.44
CA ASN A 35 14.13 4.90 14.98
C ASN A 35 13.66 3.77 14.06
N PRO A 36 13.93 2.50 14.40
CA PRO A 36 13.52 1.37 13.57
C PRO A 36 12.00 1.29 13.41
N SER A 37 11.23 1.72 14.41
CA SER A 37 9.77 1.73 14.31
C SER A 37 9.27 2.76 13.30
N ALA A 38 9.98 3.87 13.09
CA ALA A 38 9.62 4.85 12.06
C ALA A 38 9.75 4.29 10.64
N ALA A 39 10.65 3.33 10.42
CA ALA A 39 10.82 2.65 9.12
C ALA A 39 9.68 1.66 8.82
N PHE A 40 8.95 1.19 9.84
CA PHE A 40 7.89 0.17 9.71
C PHE A 40 6.49 0.68 10.07
N THR A 41 6.36 1.94 10.48
CA THR A 41 5.09 2.49 10.96
C THR A 41 4.04 2.66 9.85
N ASN A 42 4.45 2.56 8.60
CA ASN A 42 3.56 2.83 7.47
C ASN A 42 3.71 1.75 6.40
N ALA A 43 2.76 0.84 6.35
CA ALA A 43 2.73 -0.26 5.36
C ALA A 43 2.88 0.22 3.90
N TRP A 44 2.61 1.51 3.63
CA TRP A 44 2.65 2.12 2.29
C TRP A 44 3.65 3.28 2.17
N GLU A 45 4.55 3.45 3.13
CA GLU A 45 5.65 4.41 2.99
C GLU A 45 6.75 3.81 2.11
N VAL A 46 6.63 4.05 0.82
CA VAL A 46 7.78 3.93 -0.07
C VAL A 46 8.72 5.09 0.22
N VAL A 47 9.94 4.78 0.67
CA VAL A 47 10.99 5.77 0.88
C VAL A 47 11.16 6.59 -0.41
N GLY A 48 10.83 7.89 -0.36
CA GLY A 48 11.06 8.85 -1.45
C GLY A 48 9.86 9.21 -2.33
N GLY A 49 8.62 8.74 -2.05
CA GLY A 49 7.41 9.13 -2.79
C GLY A 49 6.81 10.46 -2.30
N ARG A 50 6.25 11.28 -3.22
CA ARG A 50 5.46 12.45 -2.87
C ARG A 50 4.19 12.02 -2.15
N ARG A 51 3.98 12.51 -0.92
CA ARG A 51 2.74 12.26 -0.18
C ARG A 51 1.55 12.95 -0.86
N THR A 52 0.49 12.18 -1.07
CA THR A 52 -0.75 12.64 -1.69
C THR A 52 -1.89 12.40 -0.72
N ARG A 53 -2.79 13.36 -0.62
CA ARG A 53 -4.04 13.18 0.12
C ARG A 53 -4.96 12.27 -0.67
N VAL A 54 -5.31 11.13 -0.11
CA VAL A 54 -6.22 10.14 -0.68
C VAL A 54 -7.45 10.03 0.20
N VAL A 55 -8.63 9.98 -0.40
CA VAL A 55 -9.90 9.72 0.31
C VAL A 55 -10.54 8.49 -0.31
N ILE A 56 -10.84 7.52 0.53
CA ILE A 56 -11.50 6.26 0.15
C ILE A 56 -12.80 6.14 0.92
N ARG A 57 -13.89 5.85 0.22
CA ARG A 57 -15.18 5.49 0.79
C ARG A 57 -15.34 4.00 0.85
N LEU A 58 -15.67 3.48 2.02
CA LEU A 58 -16.04 2.11 2.25
C LEU A 58 -17.54 2.01 2.51
N ARG A 59 -18.16 0.90 2.10
CA ARG A 59 -19.61 0.65 2.22
C ARG A 59 -19.86 -0.70 2.86
N GLY A 60 -21.10 -0.92 3.27
CA GLY A 60 -21.61 -2.22 3.68
C GLY A 60 -20.82 -2.87 4.79
N GLU A 61 -20.54 -4.16 4.63
CA GLU A 61 -19.81 -4.96 5.60
C GLU A 61 -18.36 -4.50 5.77
N LEU A 62 -17.73 -4.06 4.67
CA LEU A 62 -16.37 -3.56 4.72
C LEU A 62 -16.28 -2.30 5.60
N ALA A 63 -17.24 -1.38 5.48
CA ALA A 63 -17.28 -0.18 6.33
C ALA A 63 -17.42 -0.54 7.82
N ARG A 64 -18.26 -1.53 8.16
CA ARG A 64 -18.44 -2.01 9.53
C ARG A 64 -17.14 -2.60 10.10
N ARG A 65 -16.50 -3.50 9.36
CA ARG A 65 -15.25 -4.16 9.79
C ARG A 65 -14.09 -3.19 9.96
N MET A 66 -14.02 -2.16 9.12
CA MET A 66 -12.88 -1.22 9.10
C MET A 66 -13.08 0.00 10.01
N ARG A 67 -14.22 0.15 10.66
CA ARG A 67 -14.57 1.34 11.45
C ARG A 67 -13.59 1.62 12.57
N ASP A 68 -13.17 0.57 13.28
CA ASP A 68 -12.27 0.67 14.42
C ASP A 68 -10.80 0.33 14.06
N ALA A 69 -10.54 0.05 12.78
CA ALA A 69 -9.21 -0.31 12.32
C ALA A 69 -8.33 0.92 12.09
N GLN A 70 -7.12 0.91 12.68
CA GLN A 70 -6.07 1.87 12.38
C GLN A 70 -5.14 1.27 11.32
N LEU A 71 -5.37 1.62 10.06
CA LEU A 71 -4.64 1.05 8.91
C LEU A 71 -3.32 1.78 8.63
N HIS A 72 -3.23 3.04 9.00
CA HIS A 72 -2.06 3.89 8.74
C HIS A 72 -1.99 5.05 9.74
N SER A 73 -0.80 5.51 10.09
CA SER A 73 -0.58 6.60 11.06
C SER A 73 -1.24 7.93 10.65
N SER A 74 -1.35 8.21 9.35
CA SER A 74 -2.00 9.41 8.82
C SER A 74 -3.50 9.29 8.61
N GLN A 75 -4.11 8.14 8.98
CA GLN A 75 -5.54 7.91 8.81
C GLN A 75 -6.37 8.92 9.58
N LYS A 76 -7.39 9.46 8.91
CA LYS A 76 -8.44 10.27 9.52
C LYS A 76 -9.79 9.77 9.03
N VAL A 77 -10.71 9.61 9.96
CA VAL A 77 -12.11 9.33 9.63
C VAL A 77 -12.78 10.66 9.31
N LEU A 78 -13.42 10.74 8.15
CA LEU A 78 -14.19 11.91 7.74
C LEU A 78 -15.67 11.72 8.06
N PRO A 79 -16.41 12.81 8.28
CA PRO A 79 -17.88 12.74 8.44
C PRO A 79 -18.52 12.06 7.23
N SER A 80 -19.33 11.03 7.48
CA SER A 80 -20.09 10.28 6.48
C SER A 80 -21.40 9.77 7.10
N SER A 81 -22.34 9.26 6.30
CA SER A 81 -23.56 8.62 6.82
C SER A 81 -23.25 7.31 7.56
N SER A 82 -24.18 6.82 8.36
CA SER A 82 -24.00 5.64 9.22
C SER A 82 -23.53 4.39 8.46
N ASP A 83 -23.95 4.25 7.21
CA ASP A 83 -23.65 3.07 6.38
C ASP A 83 -22.39 3.21 5.54
N LEU A 84 -21.73 4.35 5.65
CA LEU A 84 -20.49 4.68 4.94
C LEU A 84 -19.36 4.91 5.93
N LEU A 85 -18.14 4.73 5.45
CA LEU A 85 -16.93 5.10 6.17
C LEU A 85 -15.96 5.76 5.20
N ASP A 86 -15.75 7.06 5.36
CA ASP A 86 -14.79 7.82 4.55
C ASP A 86 -13.47 7.92 5.31
N LEU A 87 -12.43 7.33 4.75
CA LEU A 87 -11.08 7.34 5.29
C LEU A 87 -10.18 8.24 4.44
N GLN A 88 -9.49 9.18 5.09
CA GLN A 88 -8.47 10.00 4.49
C GLN A 88 -7.09 9.51 4.90
N PHE A 89 -6.18 9.43 3.93
CA PHE A 89 -4.77 9.11 4.12
C PHE A 89 -3.87 10.18 3.52
N SER A 90 -2.65 10.29 4.03
CA SER A 90 -1.55 11.06 3.41
C SER A 90 -0.42 10.08 3.12
N VAL A 91 -0.38 9.55 1.90
CA VAL A 91 0.49 8.43 1.50
C VAL A 91 1.11 8.64 0.12
N ALA A 92 2.21 7.97 -0.16
CA ALA A 92 2.69 7.82 -1.53
C ALA A 92 1.80 6.80 -2.27
N ILE A 93 1.37 7.13 -3.49
CA ILE A 93 0.58 6.23 -4.35
C ILE A 93 1.54 5.21 -4.97
N SER A 94 1.87 4.17 -4.21
CA SER A 94 2.70 3.04 -4.62
C SER A 94 1.87 1.94 -5.27
N GLU A 95 2.53 0.99 -5.95
CA GLU A 95 1.88 -0.24 -6.47
C GLU A 95 1.26 -1.05 -5.34
N GLU A 96 1.91 -1.11 -4.19
CA GLU A 96 1.40 -1.79 -3.00
C GLU A 96 0.10 -1.16 -2.51
N PHE A 97 0.03 0.18 -2.44
CA PHE A 97 -1.17 0.88 -2.04
C PHE A 97 -2.33 0.68 -3.02
N VAL A 98 -2.02 0.72 -4.33
CA VAL A 98 -2.99 0.43 -5.40
C VAL A 98 -3.51 -1.01 -5.30
N GLY A 99 -2.61 -1.98 -5.12
CA GLY A 99 -2.96 -3.39 -4.94
C GLY A 99 -3.83 -3.62 -3.70
N TRP A 100 -3.52 -2.92 -2.59
CA TRP A 100 -4.35 -2.97 -1.38
C TRP A 100 -5.77 -2.45 -1.65
N ILE A 101 -5.94 -1.30 -2.32
CA ILE A 101 -7.27 -0.77 -2.67
C ILE A 101 -8.05 -1.76 -3.54
N LEU A 102 -7.41 -2.35 -4.56
CA LEU A 102 -8.05 -3.36 -5.41
C LEU A 102 -8.49 -4.59 -4.61
N GLY A 103 -7.69 -5.00 -3.62
CA GLY A 103 -8.00 -6.11 -2.72
C GLY A 103 -9.18 -5.86 -1.78
N LEU A 104 -9.61 -4.60 -1.57
CA LEU A 104 -10.81 -4.26 -0.81
C LEU A 104 -12.11 -4.62 -1.57
N GLY A 105 -12.03 -4.81 -2.87
CA GLY A 105 -13.16 -5.20 -3.70
C GLY A 105 -14.16 -4.07 -3.99
N PRO A 106 -15.39 -4.40 -4.42
CA PRO A 106 -16.36 -3.43 -4.94
C PRO A 106 -17.00 -2.53 -3.87
N GLU A 107 -16.80 -2.84 -2.60
CA GLU A 107 -17.30 -2.01 -1.49
C GLU A 107 -16.37 -0.80 -1.19
N ALA A 108 -15.21 -0.71 -1.85
CA ALA A 108 -14.29 0.41 -1.72
C ALA A 108 -14.30 1.30 -2.96
N LEU A 109 -14.38 2.62 -2.76
CA LEU A 109 -14.37 3.61 -3.81
C LEU A 109 -13.37 4.72 -3.50
N VAL A 110 -12.45 5.00 -4.41
CA VAL A 110 -11.55 6.17 -4.32
C VAL A 110 -12.33 7.42 -4.69
N LEU A 111 -12.51 8.32 -3.72
CA LEU A 111 -13.14 9.63 -3.95
C LEU A 111 -12.14 10.69 -4.44
N SER A 112 -10.88 10.59 -4.01
CA SER A 112 -9.83 11.54 -4.35
C SER A 112 -8.45 10.89 -4.15
N PRO A 113 -7.44 11.19 -5.00
CA PRO A 113 -7.54 12.01 -6.22
C PRO A 113 -8.15 11.24 -7.41
N GLN A 114 -8.66 11.96 -8.40
CA GLN A 114 -9.27 11.37 -9.59
C GLN A 114 -8.27 10.49 -10.38
N THR A 115 -7.00 10.87 -10.43
CA THR A 115 -5.94 10.10 -11.09
C THR A 115 -5.80 8.68 -10.49
N LEU A 116 -5.92 8.55 -9.18
CA LEU A 116 -5.92 7.24 -8.51
C LEU A 116 -7.21 6.47 -8.82
N ALA A 117 -8.36 7.12 -8.77
CA ALA A 117 -9.65 6.48 -9.11
C ALA A 117 -9.62 5.90 -10.53
N THR A 118 -9.15 6.67 -11.51
CA THR A 118 -8.98 6.22 -12.90
C THR A 118 -8.01 5.04 -12.98
N ARG A 119 -6.90 5.07 -12.26
CA ARG A 119 -5.93 3.97 -12.23
C ARG A 119 -6.55 2.68 -11.70
N ILE A 120 -7.29 2.75 -10.57
CA ILE A 120 -8.00 1.60 -9.99
C ILE A 120 -9.01 1.03 -10.99
N GLN A 121 -9.81 1.90 -11.62
CA GLN A 121 -10.79 1.49 -12.64
C GLN A 121 -10.13 0.76 -13.81
N THR A 122 -9.03 1.30 -14.34
CA THR A 122 -8.30 0.68 -15.46
C THR A 122 -7.76 -0.70 -15.10
N GLN A 123 -7.14 -0.84 -13.91
CA GLN A 123 -6.61 -2.13 -13.48
C GLN A 123 -7.71 -3.15 -13.19
N ALA A 124 -8.80 -2.74 -12.57
CA ALA A 124 -9.94 -3.62 -12.33
C ALA A 124 -10.57 -4.12 -13.65
N ALA A 125 -10.70 -3.23 -14.64
CA ALA A 125 -11.20 -3.60 -15.97
C ALA A 125 -10.25 -4.57 -16.69
N ALA A 126 -8.94 -4.38 -16.59
CA ALA A 126 -7.95 -5.28 -17.15
C ALA A 126 -8.02 -6.69 -16.52
N VAL A 127 -8.17 -6.76 -15.20
CA VAL A 127 -8.38 -8.03 -14.49
C VAL A 127 -9.66 -8.71 -14.97
N ALA A 128 -10.78 -8.00 -15.04
CA ALA A 128 -12.04 -8.57 -15.52
C ALA A 128 -11.94 -9.08 -16.96
N ALA A 129 -11.25 -8.34 -17.83
CA ALA A 129 -11.05 -8.73 -19.22
C ALA A 129 -10.21 -10.01 -19.37
N SER A 130 -9.18 -10.20 -18.52
CA SER A 130 -8.34 -11.42 -18.58
C SER A 130 -9.14 -12.69 -18.25
N TYR A 131 -10.05 -12.63 -17.29
CA TYR A 131 -10.92 -13.77 -16.97
C TYR A 131 -12.02 -14.00 -18.01
N GLY A 132 -12.48 -12.95 -18.71
CA GLY A 132 -13.45 -13.06 -19.81
C GLY A 132 -12.86 -13.73 -21.05
N ALA A 133 -11.60 -13.46 -21.37
CA ALA A 133 -10.90 -14.04 -22.53
C ALA A 133 -10.63 -15.55 -22.36
N GLU A 134 -10.24 -16.01 -21.17
CA GLU A 134 -9.97 -17.44 -20.90
C GLU A 134 -11.25 -18.30 -20.81
N GLY A 135 -12.40 -17.70 -20.50
CA GLY A 135 -13.68 -18.39 -20.42
C GLY A 135 -14.23 -18.84 -21.78
N THR A 136 -13.79 -18.24 -22.88
CA THR A 136 -14.28 -18.52 -24.23
C THR A 136 -13.55 -19.70 -24.88
N GLU A 137 -12.35 -20.07 -24.44
CA GLU A 137 -11.59 -21.19 -25.03
C GLU A 137 -11.92 -22.58 -24.45
N LYS A 138 -12.67 -22.68 -23.34
CA LYS A 138 -13.02 -23.96 -22.70
C LYS A 138 -14.44 -24.48 -22.98
N GLY A 139 -15.13 -23.90 -23.94
CA GLY A 139 -16.52 -24.25 -24.27
C GLY A 139 -16.72 -25.22 -25.45
N GLU A 140 -15.68 -25.70 -26.10
CA GLU A 140 -15.78 -26.68 -27.21
C GLU A 140 -14.87 -27.88 -26.96
N ASN A 141 -15.39 -28.85 -26.19
CA ASN A 141 -14.94 -30.23 -26.30
C ASN A 141 -15.97 -31.17 -25.64
#